data_0dd1ed4a7de9812eaa6e45077bf94d15
#
_entry.id   0dd1ed4a7de9812eaa6e45077bf94d15
#
_cell.length_a   1.000
_cell.length_b   1.000
_cell.length_c   1.000
_cell.angle_alpha   90.00
_cell.angle_beta   90.00
_cell.angle_gamma   90.00
#
_symmetry.space_group_name_H-M   'P 1'
#
loop_
_entity.id
_entity.type
_entity.pdbx_description
1 polymer ?
#
loop_
_entity_poly.entity_id
_entity_poly.type
_entity_poly.pdbx_seq_one_letter_code
_entity_poly.pdbx_strand_id
1 'polypeptide(L)'
;MTLKLYEETEREVVWEWIQKQYVDFLSDCRTDLGGKKNFHNGAGVTYDCIALMAYWRVCHDVTDLAEIEEMETSLFLPTFRILSKFVDCNKPLLKKLMYKSFQNAEKQCSKWNDYEMYVAPFEKDKPICYEFTACPVAEFARQHNLLEVMPALCNPDYAAMELIHAKLVRTTTCANGSKCDFTICGDKDQYLKDHPEYRDEAGYRRNR
;
A
#
# COMPACT_ATOMS: atom_id res chain seq x y z
N MET A 1 2.84 -19.29 4.79
CA MET A 1 3.20 -18.65 6.08
C MET A 1 4.41 -19.38 6.65
N THR A 2 5.55 -18.72 6.63
CA THR A 2 6.90 -19.23 6.88
C THR A 2 7.08 -19.84 8.28
N LEU A 3 6.24 -19.45 9.26
CA LEU A 3 6.27 -20.08 10.59
C LEU A 3 6.09 -21.61 10.56
N LYS A 4 5.65 -22.18 9.43
CA LYS A 4 5.62 -23.65 9.23
C LYS A 4 6.99 -24.29 9.16
N LEU A 5 8.03 -23.51 8.88
CA LEU A 5 9.42 -23.99 8.83
C LEU A 5 10.03 -24.20 10.22
N TYR A 6 9.41 -23.60 11.25
CA TYR A 6 9.84 -23.76 12.63
C TYR A 6 9.12 -24.95 13.31
N GLU A 7 9.81 -25.62 14.21
CA GLU A 7 9.19 -26.58 15.14
C GLU A 7 8.10 -25.86 15.96
N GLU A 8 7.10 -26.58 16.46
CA GLU A 8 5.95 -26.00 17.14
C GLU A 8 6.36 -25.14 18.36
N THR A 9 7.33 -25.61 19.12
CA THR A 9 7.91 -24.89 20.28
C THR A 9 8.68 -23.65 19.87
N GLU A 10 9.32 -23.65 18.70
CA GLU A 10 10.05 -22.51 18.19
C GLU A 10 9.11 -21.43 17.66
N ARG A 11 7.94 -21.83 17.11
CA ARG A 11 6.93 -20.88 16.59
C ARG A 11 6.42 -19.92 17.67
N GLU A 12 6.20 -20.42 18.89
CA GLU A 12 5.77 -19.58 20.00
C GLU A 12 6.82 -18.52 20.33
N VAL A 13 8.08 -18.92 20.40
CA VAL A 13 9.20 -18.01 20.69
C VAL A 13 9.38 -16.98 19.56
N VAL A 14 9.34 -17.41 18.30
CA VAL A 14 9.44 -16.50 17.16
C VAL A 14 8.27 -15.53 17.15
N TRP A 15 7.07 -16.00 17.47
CA TRP A 15 5.89 -15.15 17.58
C TRP A 15 6.01 -14.08 18.68
N GLU A 16 6.55 -14.46 19.84
CA GLU A 16 6.85 -13.51 20.94
C GLU A 16 7.85 -12.43 20.49
N TRP A 17 8.90 -12.83 19.71
CA TRP A 17 9.86 -11.87 19.17
C TRP A 17 9.22 -10.90 18.17
N ILE A 18 8.35 -11.40 17.29
CA ILE A 18 7.60 -10.54 16.34
C ILE A 18 6.71 -9.55 17.10
N GLN A 19 5.98 -10.03 18.12
CA GLN A 19 5.13 -9.17 18.93
C GLN A 19 5.93 -8.11 19.68
N LYS A 20 7.06 -8.48 20.27
CA LYS A 20 7.96 -7.54 20.92
C LYS A 20 8.48 -6.50 19.94
N GLN A 21 8.97 -6.94 18.78
CA GLN A 21 9.48 -6.03 17.75
C GLN A 21 8.38 -5.06 17.26
N TYR A 22 7.15 -5.55 17.11
CA TYR A 22 6.01 -4.70 16.75
C TYR A 22 5.70 -3.65 17.83
N VAL A 23 5.72 -4.02 19.10
CA VAL A 23 5.53 -3.07 20.21
C VAL A 23 6.66 -2.04 20.25
N ASP A 24 7.91 -2.46 20.05
CA ASP A 24 9.06 -1.57 19.99
C ASP A 24 8.90 -0.58 18.82
N PHE A 25 8.51 -1.05 17.64
CA PHE A 25 8.24 -0.20 16.47
C PHE A 25 7.08 0.78 16.70
N LEU A 26 6.01 0.35 17.37
CA LEU A 26 4.91 1.26 17.72
C LEU A 26 5.34 2.36 18.71
N SER A 27 6.27 2.07 19.61
CA SER A 27 6.81 3.08 20.53
C SER A 27 7.67 4.13 19.81
N ASP A 28 8.31 3.74 18.70
CA ASP A 28 9.12 4.62 17.86
C ASP A 28 8.29 5.40 16.83
N CYS A 29 7.04 5.01 16.59
CA CYS A 29 6.10 5.75 15.77
C CYS A 29 5.80 7.10 16.43
N ARG A 30 6.61 8.12 16.12
CA ARG A 30 6.41 9.50 16.56
C ARG A 30 5.29 10.20 15.82
N THR A 31 4.94 9.66 14.66
CA THR A 31 3.88 10.14 13.81
C THR A 31 2.58 9.49 14.27
N ASP A 32 1.52 10.27 14.33
CA ASP A 32 0.18 9.73 14.49
C ASP A 32 -0.20 9.05 13.16
N LEU A 33 0.17 7.77 13.00
CA LEU A 33 -0.20 6.95 11.84
C LEU A 33 -1.74 6.81 11.69
N GLY A 34 -2.48 7.77 12.23
CA GLY A 34 -3.91 7.86 12.21
C GLY A 34 -4.57 7.36 13.48
N GLY A 35 -3.85 6.67 14.37
CA GLY A 35 -4.32 6.18 15.67
C GLY A 35 -5.65 5.44 15.63
N LYS A 36 -6.14 5.02 16.79
CA LYS A 36 -7.44 4.33 16.90
C LYS A 36 -8.63 5.14 16.37
N LYS A 37 -8.54 6.49 16.41
CA LYS A 37 -9.61 7.38 15.93
C LYS A 37 -9.74 7.34 14.41
N ASN A 38 -8.67 7.02 13.70
CA ASN A 38 -8.61 6.99 12.24
C ASN A 38 -8.60 5.57 11.68
N PHE A 39 -8.70 4.54 12.53
CA PHE A 39 -8.73 3.13 12.11
C PHE A 39 -9.78 2.86 11.02
N HIS A 40 -10.94 3.51 11.09
CA HIS A 40 -12.00 3.39 10.09
C HIS A 40 -11.72 4.15 8.77
N ASN A 41 -10.66 4.96 8.72
CA ASN A 41 -10.32 5.83 7.58
C ASN A 41 -9.07 5.36 6.82
N GLY A 42 -8.70 4.09 6.93
CA GLY A 42 -7.56 3.52 6.21
C GLY A 42 -6.24 3.51 6.99
N ALA A 43 -6.19 4.10 8.18
CA ALA A 43 -5.00 4.07 9.03
C ALA A 43 -4.65 2.65 9.52
N GLY A 44 -5.62 1.74 9.53
CA GLY A 44 -5.38 0.32 9.80
C GLY A 44 -4.33 -0.29 8.89
N VAL A 45 -4.36 0.06 7.59
CA VAL A 45 -3.35 -0.39 6.62
C VAL A 45 -1.94 0.01 7.02
N THR A 46 -1.77 1.21 7.58
CA THR A 46 -0.46 1.68 8.03
C THR A 46 0.09 0.86 9.20
N TYR A 47 -0.75 0.49 10.16
CA TYR A 47 -0.34 -0.39 11.27
C TYR A 47 -0.05 -1.81 10.80
N ASP A 48 -0.77 -2.31 9.81
CA ASP A 48 -0.49 -3.60 9.18
C ASP A 48 0.89 -3.58 8.51
N CYS A 49 1.25 -2.51 7.81
CA CYS A 49 2.60 -2.32 7.26
C CYS A 49 3.68 -2.39 8.36
N ILE A 50 3.47 -1.74 9.52
CA ILE A 50 4.43 -1.79 10.64
C ILE A 50 4.53 -3.21 11.21
N ALA A 51 3.42 -3.94 11.29
CA ALA A 51 3.43 -5.33 11.73
C ALA A 51 4.22 -6.24 10.77
N LEU A 52 4.05 -6.04 9.46
CA LEU A 52 4.82 -6.77 8.44
C LEU A 52 6.31 -6.39 8.44
N MET A 53 6.64 -5.14 8.73
CA MET A 53 8.03 -4.73 8.96
C MET A 53 8.64 -5.40 10.19
N ALA A 54 7.87 -5.55 11.27
CA ALA A 54 8.32 -6.28 12.46
C ALA A 54 8.51 -7.77 12.16
N TYR A 55 7.59 -8.37 11.42
CA TYR A 55 7.71 -9.75 10.94
C TYR A 55 8.98 -9.93 10.07
N TRP A 56 9.18 -9.05 9.09
CA TRP A 56 10.38 -9.05 8.24
C TRP A 56 11.66 -8.96 9.06
N ARG A 57 11.71 -8.04 10.02
CA ARG A 57 12.88 -7.83 10.90
C ARG A 57 13.30 -9.09 11.64
N VAL A 58 12.35 -9.91 12.06
CA VAL A 58 12.58 -11.14 12.82
C VAL A 58 12.81 -12.35 11.90
N CYS A 59 12.17 -12.40 10.74
CA CYS A 59 12.05 -13.61 9.91
C CYS A 59 12.72 -13.50 8.54
N HIS A 60 13.45 -12.42 8.21
CA HIS A 60 14.00 -12.19 6.87
C HIS A 60 14.96 -13.31 6.38
N ASP A 61 15.56 -14.09 7.27
CA ASP A 61 16.42 -15.21 6.91
C ASP A 61 15.63 -16.43 6.38
N VAL A 62 14.33 -16.49 6.63
CA VAL A 62 13.45 -17.63 6.32
C VAL A 62 12.20 -17.25 5.53
N THR A 63 12.05 -15.98 5.18
CA THR A 63 10.96 -15.46 4.35
C THR A 63 11.51 -14.63 3.21
N ASP A 64 10.72 -14.37 2.20
CA ASP A 64 11.07 -13.50 1.09
C ASP A 64 10.04 -12.38 0.88
N LEU A 65 10.38 -11.44 0.00
CA LEU A 65 9.49 -10.30 -0.29
C LEU A 65 8.18 -10.73 -0.95
N ALA A 66 8.16 -11.87 -1.67
CA ALA A 66 6.94 -12.37 -2.30
C ALA A 66 5.93 -12.84 -1.23
N GLU A 67 6.41 -13.49 -0.17
CA GLU A 67 5.57 -13.90 0.95
C GLU A 67 5.01 -12.67 1.70
N ILE A 68 5.82 -11.64 1.94
CA ILE A 68 5.35 -10.38 2.55
C ILE A 68 4.29 -9.70 1.65
N GLU A 69 4.52 -9.65 0.34
CA GLU A 69 3.55 -9.09 -0.63
C GLU A 69 2.24 -9.87 -0.63
N GLU A 70 2.29 -11.21 -0.52
CA GLU A 70 1.09 -12.05 -0.40
C GLU A 70 0.35 -11.79 0.92
N MET A 71 1.07 -11.66 2.04
CA MET A 71 0.49 -11.34 3.34
C MET A 71 -0.22 -9.97 3.31
N GLU A 72 0.45 -8.92 2.85
CA GLU A 72 -0.14 -7.58 2.72
C GLU A 72 -1.34 -7.60 1.77
N THR A 73 -1.20 -8.26 0.63
CA THR A 73 -2.29 -8.44 -0.33
C THR A 73 -3.51 -9.10 0.32
N SER A 74 -3.30 -10.11 1.14
CA SER A 74 -4.39 -10.83 1.83
C SER A 74 -5.10 -9.98 2.87
N LEU A 75 -4.40 -9.06 3.52
CA LEU A 75 -4.96 -8.10 4.48
C LEU A 75 -5.73 -6.97 3.77
N PHE A 76 -5.21 -6.51 2.65
CA PHE A 76 -5.71 -5.35 1.94
C PHE A 76 -6.91 -5.65 1.02
N LEU A 77 -6.89 -6.77 0.28
CA LEU A 77 -7.89 -7.10 -0.73
C LEU A 77 -9.33 -7.37 -0.23
N PRO A 78 -9.63 -7.84 0.99
CA PRO A 78 -11.00 -8.12 1.39
C PRO A 78 -11.96 -6.94 1.20
N THR A 79 -11.52 -5.72 1.49
CA THR A 79 -12.28 -4.50 1.27
C THR A 79 -12.59 -4.28 -0.22
N PHE A 80 -11.58 -4.45 -1.08
CA PHE A 80 -11.73 -4.29 -2.53
C PHE A 80 -12.58 -5.38 -3.17
N ARG A 81 -12.57 -6.62 -2.65
CA ARG A 81 -13.48 -7.70 -3.09
C ARG A 81 -14.93 -7.37 -2.86
N ILE A 82 -15.27 -6.65 -1.78
CA ILE A 82 -16.62 -6.16 -1.57
C ILE A 82 -16.95 -5.07 -2.58
N LEU A 83 -16.05 -4.10 -2.76
CA LEU A 83 -16.22 -3.00 -3.72
C LEU A 83 -16.35 -3.49 -5.16
N SER A 84 -15.62 -4.54 -5.55
CA SER A 84 -15.63 -5.09 -6.92
C SER A 84 -17.00 -5.52 -7.42
N LYS A 85 -17.92 -5.83 -6.52
CA LYS A 85 -19.30 -6.16 -6.87
C LYS A 85 -20.12 -4.98 -7.39
N PHE A 86 -19.67 -3.75 -7.11
CA PHE A 86 -20.40 -2.51 -7.37
C PHE A 86 -19.63 -1.51 -8.21
N VAL A 87 -18.29 -1.65 -8.29
CA VAL A 87 -17.41 -0.69 -8.94
C VAL A 87 -16.77 -1.31 -10.19
N ASP A 88 -16.91 -0.60 -11.31
CA ASP A 88 -16.27 -0.91 -12.59
C ASP A 88 -15.73 0.41 -13.15
N CYS A 89 -14.43 0.60 -13.10
CA CYS A 89 -13.77 1.87 -13.48
C CYS A 89 -13.81 2.17 -14.98
N ASN A 90 -14.27 1.23 -15.82
CA ASN A 90 -14.57 1.51 -17.22
C ASN A 90 -15.86 2.33 -17.40
N LYS A 91 -16.71 2.43 -16.37
CA LYS A 91 -17.97 3.18 -16.43
C LYS A 91 -17.76 4.61 -15.92
N PRO A 92 -18.07 5.64 -16.71
CA PRO A 92 -17.78 7.04 -16.35
C PRO A 92 -18.39 7.49 -15.00
N LEU A 93 -19.59 6.97 -14.67
CA LEU A 93 -20.24 7.30 -13.39
C LEU A 93 -19.48 6.74 -12.20
N LEU A 94 -19.01 5.47 -12.31
CA LEU A 94 -18.29 4.79 -11.25
C LEU A 94 -16.86 5.32 -11.12
N LYS A 95 -16.23 5.70 -12.25
CA LYS A 95 -14.97 6.44 -12.26
C LYS A 95 -15.10 7.77 -11.49
N LYS A 96 -16.19 8.52 -11.69
CA LYS A 96 -16.45 9.75 -10.94
C LYS A 96 -16.69 9.50 -9.45
N LEU A 97 -17.33 8.38 -9.10
CA LEU A 97 -17.53 7.99 -7.70
C LEU A 97 -16.19 7.67 -7.03
N MET A 98 -15.33 6.92 -7.71
CA MET A 98 -13.98 6.62 -7.25
C MET A 98 -13.13 7.89 -7.08
N TYR A 99 -13.20 8.82 -8.02
CA TYR A 99 -12.56 10.13 -7.87
C TYR A 99 -12.97 10.84 -6.59
N LYS A 100 -14.29 10.84 -6.27
CA LYS A 100 -14.79 11.43 -5.02
C LYS A 100 -14.24 10.72 -3.77
N SER A 101 -14.01 9.41 -3.83
CA SER A 101 -13.39 8.69 -2.72
C SER A 101 -11.95 9.13 -2.50
N PHE A 102 -11.17 9.36 -3.56
CA PHE A 102 -9.82 9.92 -3.45
C PHE A 102 -9.82 11.36 -2.92
N GLN A 103 -10.77 12.22 -3.33
CA GLN A 103 -10.92 13.54 -2.74
C GLN A 103 -11.25 13.49 -1.23
N ASN A 104 -12.01 12.48 -0.80
CA ASN A 104 -12.28 12.28 0.62
C ASN A 104 -11.02 11.79 1.35
N ALA A 105 -10.23 10.91 0.72
CA ALA A 105 -8.94 10.48 1.26
C ALA A 105 -7.97 11.65 1.42
N GLU A 106 -7.85 12.53 0.42
CA GLU A 106 -7.05 13.77 0.49
C GLU A 106 -7.46 14.63 1.70
N LYS A 107 -8.77 14.83 1.90
CA LYS A 107 -9.28 15.56 3.06
C LYS A 107 -9.00 14.87 4.40
N GLN A 108 -8.91 13.55 4.42
CA GLN A 108 -8.52 12.83 5.63
C GLN A 108 -7.02 12.96 5.86
N CYS A 109 -6.20 12.77 4.84
CA CYS A 109 -4.74 12.96 4.91
C CYS A 109 -4.37 14.35 5.42
N SER A 110 -5.10 15.40 5.00
CA SER A 110 -4.84 16.77 5.48
C SER A 110 -5.08 16.97 6.99
N LYS A 111 -5.71 16.02 7.68
CA LYS A 111 -5.88 16.02 9.13
C LYS A 111 -4.76 15.30 9.87
N TRP A 112 -3.93 14.56 9.13
CA TRP A 112 -2.78 13.85 9.63
C TRP A 112 -1.54 14.61 9.18
N ASN A 113 -0.68 14.95 10.10
CA ASN A 113 0.47 15.81 9.81
C ASN A 113 1.55 15.12 8.94
N ASP A 114 1.40 13.83 8.67
CA ASP A 114 2.47 12.99 8.12
C ASP A 114 2.18 12.46 6.72
N TYR A 115 0.91 12.50 6.29
CA TYR A 115 0.50 12.22 4.92
C TYR A 115 0.24 13.51 4.17
N GLU A 116 0.89 13.68 3.03
CA GLU A 116 0.57 14.74 2.09
C GLU A 116 0.05 14.12 0.81
N MET A 117 -1.23 14.30 0.53
CA MET A 117 -1.91 13.80 -0.66
C MET A 117 -2.49 14.95 -1.47
N TYR A 118 -2.32 14.87 -2.78
CA TYR A 118 -2.94 15.79 -3.73
C TYR A 118 -3.69 15.01 -4.80
N VAL A 119 -4.95 15.36 -5.06
CA VAL A 119 -5.78 14.75 -6.10
C VAL A 119 -5.99 15.78 -7.21
N ALA A 120 -5.50 15.46 -8.41
CA ALA A 120 -5.64 16.32 -9.58
C ALA A 120 -7.13 16.53 -9.96
N PRO A 121 -7.51 17.66 -10.58
CA PRO A 121 -8.89 17.89 -11.01
C PRO A 121 -9.43 16.78 -11.91
N PHE A 122 -10.70 16.42 -11.74
CA PHE A 122 -11.36 15.39 -12.53
C PHE A 122 -11.59 15.83 -13.98
N GLU A 123 -11.11 15.03 -14.91
CA GLU A 123 -11.42 15.14 -16.33
C GLU A 123 -12.07 13.83 -16.82
N LYS A 124 -13.25 13.94 -17.45
CA LYS A 124 -14.09 12.77 -17.80
C LYS A 124 -13.34 11.73 -18.64
N ASP A 125 -12.57 12.21 -19.61
CA ASP A 125 -11.91 11.36 -20.64
C ASP A 125 -10.43 11.10 -20.34
N LYS A 126 -9.94 11.51 -19.14
CA LYS A 126 -8.56 11.27 -18.70
C LYS A 126 -8.53 10.36 -17.46
N PRO A 127 -7.42 9.63 -17.22
CA PRO A 127 -7.22 8.90 -15.98
C PRO A 127 -7.43 9.77 -14.73
N ILE A 128 -7.71 9.15 -13.59
CA ILE A 128 -7.68 9.83 -12.29
C ILE A 128 -6.23 9.85 -11.84
N CYS A 129 -5.71 11.05 -11.56
CA CYS A 129 -4.35 11.22 -11.07
C CYS A 129 -4.36 11.75 -9.64
N TYR A 130 -3.54 11.16 -8.79
CA TYR A 130 -3.23 11.67 -7.46
C TYR A 130 -1.80 11.32 -7.08
N GLU A 131 -1.25 12.02 -6.10
CA GLU A 131 0.11 11.78 -5.60
C GLU A 131 0.18 11.93 -4.09
N PHE A 132 1.14 11.21 -3.50
CA PHE A 132 1.60 11.45 -2.14
C PHE A 132 3.00 12.04 -2.21
N THR A 133 3.21 13.19 -1.58
CA THR A 133 4.53 13.81 -1.41
C THR A 133 5.16 13.48 -0.06
N ALA A 134 4.36 12.99 0.89
CA ALA A 134 4.83 12.41 2.14
C ALA A 134 4.08 11.10 2.44
N CYS A 135 4.82 10.10 2.91
CA CYS A 135 4.30 8.80 3.33
C CYS A 135 5.02 8.37 4.62
N PRO A 136 4.33 8.33 5.77
CA PRO A 136 4.95 7.99 7.05
C PRO A 136 5.45 6.55 7.09
N VAL A 137 4.86 5.62 6.34
CA VAL A 137 5.35 4.24 6.23
C VAL A 137 6.72 4.20 5.56
N ALA A 138 6.91 4.95 4.47
CA ALA A 138 8.19 5.04 3.79
C ALA A 138 9.25 5.73 4.66
N GLU A 139 8.86 6.75 5.42
CA GLU A 139 9.76 7.44 6.34
C GLU A 139 10.15 6.54 7.52
N PHE A 140 9.21 5.82 8.09
CA PHE A 140 9.47 4.82 9.13
C PHE A 140 10.43 3.73 8.62
N ALA A 141 10.17 3.17 7.43
CA ALA A 141 11.05 2.18 6.81
C ALA A 141 12.49 2.72 6.63
N ARG A 142 12.64 3.99 6.25
CA ARG A 142 13.95 4.64 6.09
C ARG A 142 14.67 4.78 7.42
N GLN A 143 13.98 5.24 8.46
CA GLN A 143 14.55 5.42 9.81
C GLN A 143 15.00 4.10 10.44
N HIS A 144 14.31 3.00 10.12
CA HIS A 144 14.59 1.68 10.65
C HIS A 144 15.43 0.78 9.71
N ASN A 145 15.96 1.31 8.59
CA ASN A 145 16.70 0.54 7.58
C ASN A 145 15.89 -0.68 7.07
N LEU A 146 14.64 -0.43 6.65
CA LEU A 146 13.69 -1.42 6.14
C LEU A 146 13.17 -1.06 4.74
N LEU A 147 13.90 -0.22 3.99
CA LEU A 147 13.45 0.16 2.65
C LEU A 147 13.37 -1.02 1.68
N GLU A 148 14.12 -2.09 1.93
CA GLU A 148 14.08 -3.31 1.12
C GLU A 148 12.72 -4.03 1.16
N VAL A 149 11.92 -3.87 2.23
CA VAL A 149 10.58 -4.49 2.31
C VAL A 149 9.50 -3.66 1.64
N MET A 150 9.76 -2.39 1.36
CA MET A 150 8.77 -1.47 0.81
C MET A 150 8.15 -1.90 -0.54
N PRO A 151 8.86 -2.57 -1.47
CA PRO A 151 8.21 -3.08 -2.67
C PRO A 151 7.01 -3.98 -2.34
N ALA A 152 7.18 -4.90 -1.40
CA ALA A 152 6.15 -5.84 -0.98
C ALA A 152 4.93 -5.14 -0.33
N LEU A 153 5.15 -4.01 0.35
CA LEU A 153 4.09 -3.20 0.97
C LEU A 153 3.40 -2.24 -0.02
N CYS A 154 4.07 -1.85 -1.10
CA CYS A 154 3.53 -0.93 -2.08
C CYS A 154 2.83 -1.61 -3.27
N ASN A 155 3.23 -2.84 -3.62
CA ASN A 155 2.70 -3.54 -4.79
C ASN A 155 1.23 -3.98 -4.68
N PRO A 156 0.67 -4.30 -3.51
CA PRO A 156 -0.75 -4.67 -3.36
C PRO A 156 -1.74 -3.65 -3.91
N ASP A 157 -1.37 -2.39 -4.05
CA ASP A 157 -2.18 -1.36 -4.72
C ASP A 157 -2.60 -1.77 -6.14
N TYR A 158 -1.71 -2.44 -6.89
CA TYR A 158 -2.01 -2.93 -8.23
C TYR A 158 -3.11 -4.00 -8.22
N ALA A 159 -2.98 -4.98 -7.32
CA ALA A 159 -3.96 -6.05 -7.19
C ALA A 159 -5.33 -5.52 -6.73
N ALA A 160 -5.35 -4.51 -5.87
CA ALA A 160 -6.57 -3.86 -5.42
C ALA A 160 -7.31 -3.16 -6.57
N MET A 161 -6.58 -2.43 -7.42
CA MET A 161 -7.17 -1.75 -8.57
C MET A 161 -7.72 -2.76 -9.60
N GLU A 162 -7.04 -3.87 -9.82
CA GLU A 162 -7.48 -4.92 -10.75
C GLU A 162 -8.86 -5.50 -10.37
N LEU A 163 -9.16 -5.61 -9.08
CA LEU A 163 -10.46 -6.11 -8.63
C LEU A 163 -11.64 -5.22 -9.04
N ILE A 164 -11.43 -3.93 -9.21
CA ILE A 164 -12.47 -2.95 -9.57
C ILE A 164 -12.43 -2.54 -11.04
N HIS A 165 -11.88 -3.41 -11.90
CA HIS A 165 -11.70 -3.15 -13.32
C HIS A 165 -10.93 -1.85 -13.60
N ALA A 166 -9.96 -1.56 -12.74
CA ALA A 166 -9.01 -0.48 -12.91
C ALA A 166 -7.60 -1.03 -13.09
N LYS A 167 -6.72 -0.19 -13.61
CA LYS A 167 -5.29 -0.40 -13.64
C LYS A 167 -4.61 0.81 -12.99
N LEU A 168 -3.61 0.49 -12.20
CA LEU A 168 -2.68 1.47 -11.67
C LEU A 168 -1.52 1.64 -12.64
N VAL A 169 -1.19 2.89 -12.94
CA VAL A 169 0.07 3.29 -13.57
C VAL A 169 0.84 4.11 -12.55
N ARG A 170 2.04 3.68 -12.20
CA ARG A 170 2.90 4.31 -11.21
C ARG A 170 4.36 4.20 -11.64
N THR A 171 5.11 5.30 -11.58
CA THR A 171 6.53 5.33 -11.96
C THR A 171 7.46 5.44 -10.77
N THR A 172 6.99 5.97 -9.64
CA THR A 172 7.80 6.21 -8.44
C THR A 172 6.98 6.04 -7.15
N THR A 173 7.67 5.86 -6.02
CA THR A 173 7.07 5.84 -4.68
C THR A 173 7.89 6.72 -3.73
N CYS A 174 7.33 7.14 -2.59
CA CYS A 174 8.06 7.86 -1.54
C CYS A 174 9.21 7.06 -0.93
N ALA A 175 9.23 5.74 -1.11
CA ALA A 175 10.30 4.89 -0.60
C ALA A 175 11.55 4.92 -1.49
N ASN A 176 11.40 5.15 -2.81
CA ASN A 176 12.50 5.12 -3.78
C ASN A 176 12.58 6.36 -4.70
N GLY A 177 11.81 7.38 -4.37
CA GLY A 177 11.78 8.67 -5.08
C GLY A 177 11.23 9.76 -4.19
N SER A 178 10.86 10.89 -4.80
CA SER A 178 10.36 12.05 -4.07
C SER A 178 8.86 12.02 -3.79
N LYS A 179 8.12 11.11 -4.45
CA LYS A 179 6.65 10.99 -4.32
C LYS A 179 6.15 9.63 -4.76
N CYS A 180 4.93 9.29 -4.38
CA CYS A 180 4.15 8.26 -5.06
C CYS A 180 3.26 8.94 -6.10
N ASP A 181 3.39 8.55 -7.35
CA ASP A 181 2.53 9.00 -8.44
C ASP A 181 1.52 7.90 -8.79
N PHE A 182 0.24 8.24 -8.73
CA PHE A 182 -0.83 7.30 -9.03
C PHE A 182 -1.66 7.82 -10.19
N THR A 183 -1.74 7.04 -11.25
CA THR A 183 -2.64 7.25 -12.37
C THR A 183 -3.55 6.04 -12.50
N ILE A 184 -4.87 6.25 -12.30
CA ILE A 184 -5.87 5.20 -12.31
C ILE A 184 -6.74 5.32 -13.54
N CYS A 185 -6.77 4.28 -14.37
CA CYS A 185 -7.61 4.18 -15.54
C CYS A 185 -8.40 2.86 -15.53
N GLY A 186 -9.40 2.74 -16.39
CA GLY A 186 -10.08 1.45 -16.60
C GLY A 186 -9.14 0.41 -17.23
N ASP A 187 -9.38 -0.88 -16.99
CA ASP A 187 -8.56 -1.96 -17.51
C ASP A 187 -8.63 -2.11 -19.07
N LYS A 188 -9.55 -1.36 -19.72
CA LYS A 188 -9.72 -1.28 -21.19
C LYS A 188 -9.21 0.03 -21.79
N ASP A 189 -8.62 0.90 -20.97
CA ASP A 189 -8.17 2.23 -21.42
C ASP A 189 -6.95 2.09 -22.35
N GLN A 190 -6.94 2.89 -23.44
CA GLN A 190 -5.82 2.93 -24.38
C GLN A 190 -4.53 3.45 -23.72
N TYR A 191 -4.64 4.25 -22.68
CA TYR A 191 -3.53 4.76 -21.88
C TYR A 191 -2.55 3.67 -21.44
N LEU A 192 -3.05 2.45 -21.19
CA LEU A 192 -2.23 1.31 -20.75
C LEU A 192 -1.26 0.79 -21.80
N LYS A 193 -1.55 1.01 -23.10
CA LYS A 193 -0.67 0.55 -24.19
C LYS A 193 0.66 1.32 -24.20
N ASP A 194 0.61 2.58 -23.81
CA ASP A 194 1.76 3.47 -23.77
C ASP A 194 2.51 3.39 -22.43
N HIS A 195 1.93 2.68 -21.46
CA HIS A 195 2.47 2.55 -20.09
C HIS A 195 2.52 1.09 -19.65
N PRO A 196 3.36 0.23 -20.28
CA PRO A 196 3.47 -1.17 -19.93
C PRO A 196 4.03 -1.35 -18.50
N GLU A 197 3.43 -2.28 -17.78
CA GLU A 197 3.87 -2.64 -16.44
C GLU A 197 5.14 -3.52 -16.50
N TYR A 198 6.02 -3.33 -15.52
CA TYR A 198 7.18 -4.17 -15.29
C TYR A 198 7.52 -4.21 -13.79
N ARG A 199 8.36 -5.15 -13.38
CA ARG A 199 8.94 -5.18 -12.03
C ARG A 199 10.40 -4.75 -12.14
N ASP A 200 10.82 -3.77 -11.34
CA ASP A 200 12.21 -3.31 -11.33
C ASP A 200 13.11 -4.22 -10.49
N GLU A 201 14.42 -3.97 -10.49
CA GLU A 201 15.41 -4.77 -9.77
C GLU A 201 15.20 -4.76 -8.24
N ALA A 202 14.62 -3.70 -7.70
CA ALA A 202 14.28 -3.62 -6.27
C ALA A 202 12.94 -4.30 -5.93
N GLY A 203 12.21 -4.84 -6.92
CA GLY A 203 10.96 -5.57 -6.74
C GLY A 203 9.69 -4.72 -6.84
N TYR A 204 9.76 -3.41 -7.11
CA TYR A 204 8.56 -2.59 -7.29
C TYR A 204 7.86 -2.89 -8.62
N ARG A 205 6.55 -3.05 -8.59
CA ARG A 205 5.70 -2.95 -9.79
C ARG A 205 5.64 -1.49 -10.22
N ARG A 206 5.93 -1.24 -11.48
CA ARG A 206 5.99 0.09 -12.10
C ARG A 206 5.50 0.07 -13.53
N ASN A 207 5.32 1.26 -14.09
CA ASN A 207 5.01 1.46 -15.50
C ASN A 207 6.08 2.36 -16.16
N ARG A 208 6.27 2.17 -17.44
CA ARG A 208 7.17 2.99 -18.27
C ARG A 208 6.40 4.08 -18.98
#